data_610df27f17dd81ebf3d07e9486733c7d
#
_entry.id   610df27f17dd81ebf3d07e9486733c7d
#
_cell.length_a   1.000
_cell.length_b   1.000
_cell.length_c   1.000
_cell.angle_alpha   90.00
_cell.angle_beta   90.00
_cell.angle_gamma   90.00
#
_symmetry.space_group_name_H-M   'P 1'
#
loop_
_entity.id
_entity.type
_entity.pdbx_description
1 polymer ?
#
loop_
_entity_poly.entity_id
_entity_poly.type
_entity_poly.pdbx_seq_one_letter_code
_entity_poly.pdbx_strand_id
1 'polypeptide(L)'
;MYKRFLALLAVTLVLVSLETTATAAVKPGTTCKKVGQTSKTAGIKYTCVKSGKKSGKKLVWNKGVAVKKPTPTPTPTPTPTPKPTPTPTVKELTYETELTPTHLAAYKEFTKSYKSRMTSEVPNVEFIVEANMDKVLLKQIVDNINVSAKYFAKERPLNVPLKIWIAMSDQFQWIYDNMTEAMPSQALEGGWLDMKLARAKAEPARFFGGGAAGDTKSGVASLFFNASTGHNWGDGFWAAVPAHEFTHVVQRYELGNTMAPMLCWVREGNANYYGGLIAGRNSQAVYRNFWLQTLSRIPTMGEVPDYQSKSADYWAEFFVQGETKKPTECDPWINYVMGQMAFQYLGGTYGDDAIQSFYLGLRDGWKGVCQNPISSAGIPCESWKIVFKKSFGATPEALYPKIGQYIANEIKWAKGKQVYWDEEALKIAPIPTD
;
A
#
# COMPACT_ATOMS: atom_id res chain seq x y z
N MET A 1 24.18 51.68 -5.51
CA MET A 1 25.50 51.18 -5.05
C MET A 1 25.41 49.69 -4.92
N TYR A 2 25.92 48.92 -5.91
CA TYR A 2 25.97 47.46 -5.94
C TYR A 2 27.24 46.98 -5.24
N LYS A 3 27.12 46.05 -4.26
CA LYS A 3 28.24 45.24 -3.80
C LYS A 3 27.93 43.78 -4.11
N ARG A 4 28.66 43.23 -5.08
CA ARG A 4 28.72 41.81 -5.41
C ARG A 4 29.54 41.08 -4.34
N PHE A 5 29.00 40.00 -3.79
CA PHE A 5 29.77 38.99 -3.06
C PHE A 5 29.82 37.71 -3.90
N LEU A 6 31.00 37.42 -4.43
CA LEU A 6 31.37 36.10 -4.93
C LEU A 6 31.69 35.20 -3.74
N ALA A 7 31.00 34.10 -3.61
CA ALA A 7 31.38 32.99 -2.73
C ALA A 7 31.95 31.85 -3.59
N LEU A 8 33.23 31.58 -3.41
CA LEU A 8 33.92 30.40 -3.96
C LEU A 8 33.37 29.13 -3.30
N LEU A 9 32.87 28.21 -4.12
CA LEU A 9 32.55 26.84 -3.72
C LEU A 9 33.84 26.01 -3.86
N ALA A 10 34.44 25.64 -2.75
CA ALA A 10 35.51 24.62 -2.71
C ALA A 10 34.85 23.22 -2.71
N VAL A 11 34.98 22.52 -3.82
CA VAL A 11 34.55 21.11 -3.96
C VAL A 11 35.65 20.25 -3.36
N THR A 12 35.43 19.71 -2.18
CA THR A 12 36.30 18.70 -1.57
C THR A 12 35.93 17.32 -2.08
N LEU A 13 36.67 16.78 -3.01
CA LEU A 13 36.57 15.38 -3.44
C LEU A 13 37.09 14.49 -2.32
N VAL A 14 36.23 13.79 -1.62
CA VAL A 14 36.58 12.69 -0.72
C VAL A 14 36.76 11.43 -1.55
N LEU A 15 37.98 11.08 -1.87
CA LEU A 15 38.36 9.76 -2.38
C LEU A 15 38.23 8.74 -1.26
N VAL A 16 37.17 7.96 -1.28
CA VAL A 16 37.04 6.76 -0.43
C VAL A 16 37.87 5.67 -1.06
N SER A 17 39.08 5.46 -0.50
CA SER A 17 39.93 4.32 -0.80
C SER A 17 39.24 3.07 -0.27
N LEU A 18 38.72 2.20 -1.15
CA LEU A 18 38.36 0.83 -0.79
C LEU A 18 39.67 0.08 -0.52
N GLU A 19 40.08 0.04 0.73
CA GLU A 19 41.10 -0.95 1.18
C GLU A 19 40.43 -2.33 1.15
N THR A 20 40.70 -3.09 0.12
CA THR A 20 40.52 -4.54 0.10
C THR A 20 41.52 -5.15 1.08
N THR A 21 41.09 -5.36 2.32
CA THR A 21 41.87 -6.16 3.29
C THR A 21 42.01 -7.58 2.73
N ALA A 22 43.16 -7.88 2.15
CA ALA A 22 43.53 -9.24 1.80
C ALA A 22 43.46 -10.10 3.06
N THR A 23 42.48 -10.97 3.17
CA THR A 23 42.31 -11.88 4.29
C THR A 23 43.49 -12.85 4.25
N ALA A 24 44.42 -12.72 5.19
CA ALA A 24 45.61 -13.59 5.28
C ALA A 24 45.16 -15.06 5.30
N ALA A 25 45.81 -15.90 4.47
CA ALA A 25 45.51 -17.32 4.36
C ALA A 25 45.60 -18.01 5.73
N VAL A 26 44.50 -18.67 6.11
CA VAL A 26 44.43 -19.39 7.39
C VAL A 26 45.39 -20.58 7.40
N LYS A 27 46.23 -20.69 8.43
CA LYS A 27 47.17 -21.82 8.65
C LYS A 27 46.79 -22.58 9.93
N PRO A 28 46.93 -23.93 9.95
CA PRO A 28 46.75 -24.72 11.17
C PRO A 28 47.62 -24.20 12.33
N GLY A 29 47.02 -24.18 13.54
CA GLY A 29 47.76 -23.73 14.75
C GLY A 29 47.84 -22.22 14.94
N THR A 30 47.51 -21.39 13.96
CA THR A 30 47.42 -19.93 14.16
C THR A 30 46.18 -19.54 14.94
N THR A 31 46.23 -18.41 15.64
CA THR A 31 45.15 -17.93 16.51
C THR A 31 43.87 -17.61 15.73
N CYS A 32 42.71 -17.92 16.31
CA CYS A 32 41.37 -17.56 15.79
C CYS A 32 40.56 -16.86 16.86
N LYS A 33 39.49 -16.20 16.47
CA LYS A 33 38.74 -15.30 17.38
C LYS A 33 37.56 -15.95 18.14
N LYS A 34 36.90 -16.95 17.54
CA LYS A 34 35.69 -17.55 18.11
C LYS A 34 35.65 -19.06 17.89
N VAL A 35 35.40 -19.84 18.94
CA VAL A 35 35.23 -21.30 18.84
C VAL A 35 34.10 -21.62 17.85
N GLY A 36 34.33 -22.59 16.95
CA GLY A 36 33.39 -22.99 15.93
C GLY A 36 33.46 -22.13 14.65
N GLN A 37 34.16 -20.99 14.65
CA GLN A 37 34.36 -20.20 13.43
C GLN A 37 35.01 -21.07 12.36
N THR A 38 34.54 -21.02 11.12
CA THR A 38 35.07 -21.78 9.99
C THR A 38 35.67 -20.86 8.94
N SER A 39 36.73 -21.32 8.27
CA SER A 39 37.37 -20.66 7.12
C SER A 39 37.71 -21.70 6.06
N LYS A 40 37.65 -21.32 4.78
CA LYS A 40 38.04 -22.20 3.67
C LYS A 40 39.23 -21.52 2.94
N THR A 41 40.33 -22.26 2.78
CA THR A 41 41.49 -21.80 2.04
C THR A 41 42.05 -22.99 1.25
N ALA A 42 42.28 -22.82 -0.04
CA ALA A 42 42.80 -23.84 -0.96
C ALA A 42 42.11 -25.19 -0.88
N GLY A 43 40.78 -25.21 -0.81
CA GLY A 43 39.99 -26.44 -0.75
C GLY A 43 39.96 -27.16 0.60
N ILE A 44 40.53 -26.56 1.63
CA ILE A 44 40.58 -27.09 3.00
C ILE A 44 39.67 -26.23 3.90
N LYS A 45 38.78 -26.88 4.65
CA LYS A 45 37.94 -26.24 5.67
C LYS A 45 38.61 -26.34 7.02
N TYR A 46 38.93 -25.21 7.61
CA TYR A 46 39.46 -25.09 8.96
C TYR A 46 38.35 -24.72 9.95
N THR A 47 38.48 -25.22 11.20
CA THR A 47 37.54 -24.86 12.28
C THR A 47 38.34 -24.37 13.47
N CYS A 48 37.92 -23.29 14.09
CA CYS A 48 38.54 -22.74 15.30
C CYS A 48 38.20 -23.61 16.52
N VAL A 49 39.22 -24.15 17.16
CA VAL A 49 39.08 -25.05 18.32
C VAL A 49 39.91 -24.57 19.50
N LYS A 50 39.54 -25.02 20.70
CA LYS A 50 40.35 -24.80 21.91
C LYS A 50 41.51 -25.77 21.92
N SER A 51 42.74 -25.25 22.01
CA SER A 51 43.97 -26.06 22.11
C SER A 51 44.66 -25.80 23.45
N GLY A 52 45.18 -26.86 24.10
CA GLY A 52 45.94 -26.79 25.36
C GLY A 52 45.39 -27.68 26.47
N LYS A 53 46.30 -28.34 27.21
CA LYS A 53 46.03 -29.12 28.41
C LYS A 53 46.00 -28.20 29.65
N LYS A 54 44.90 -28.16 30.36
CA LYS A 54 44.58 -27.68 31.72
C LYS A 54 44.84 -26.23 32.17
N SER A 55 45.72 -25.41 31.57
CA SER A 55 45.81 -24.00 31.97
C SER A 55 46.27 -23.14 30.77
N GLY A 56 45.31 -22.37 30.19
CA GLY A 56 45.61 -21.48 29.06
C GLY A 56 45.08 -21.95 27.71
N LYS A 57 43.78 -22.23 27.61
CA LYS A 57 43.16 -22.64 26.36
C LYS A 57 43.23 -21.52 25.32
N LYS A 58 44.17 -21.62 24.37
CA LYS A 58 44.24 -20.73 23.20
C LYS A 58 43.25 -21.20 22.13
N LEU A 59 42.64 -20.25 21.41
CA LEU A 59 41.82 -20.54 20.24
C LEU A 59 42.72 -20.62 19.02
N VAL A 60 42.73 -21.77 18.34
CA VAL A 60 43.56 -22.00 17.16
C VAL A 60 42.80 -22.70 16.05
N TRP A 61 43.23 -22.51 14.83
CA TRP A 61 42.71 -23.25 13.69
C TRP A 61 43.18 -24.70 13.74
N ASN A 62 42.26 -25.66 13.56
CA ASN A 62 42.59 -27.07 13.46
C ASN A 62 43.38 -27.41 12.19
N LYS A 63 43.76 -28.70 12.02
CA LYS A 63 44.51 -29.15 10.81
C LYS A 63 43.74 -29.02 9.50
N GLY A 64 42.47 -28.69 9.56
CA GLY A 64 41.61 -28.59 8.40
C GLY A 64 41.14 -29.96 7.85
N VAL A 65 40.06 -29.98 7.12
CA VAL A 65 39.51 -31.14 6.42
C VAL A 65 39.37 -30.79 4.95
N ALA A 66 39.89 -31.66 4.06
CA ALA A 66 39.74 -31.47 2.62
C ALA A 66 38.24 -31.51 2.25
N VAL A 67 37.80 -30.51 1.53
CA VAL A 67 36.41 -30.50 0.97
C VAL A 67 36.41 -31.37 -0.26
N LYS A 68 35.79 -32.55 -0.18
CA LYS A 68 35.65 -33.45 -1.35
C LYS A 68 34.97 -32.68 -2.49
N LYS A 69 35.62 -32.69 -3.66
CA LYS A 69 35.02 -32.18 -4.89
C LYS A 69 33.79 -33.07 -5.18
N PRO A 70 32.64 -32.49 -5.50
CA PRO A 70 31.46 -33.32 -5.84
C PRO A 70 31.84 -34.21 -7.02
N THR A 71 31.60 -35.50 -6.85
CA THR A 71 31.70 -36.48 -7.95
C THR A 71 30.71 -36.08 -9.05
N PRO A 72 31.12 -36.01 -10.33
CA PRO A 72 30.20 -35.72 -11.40
C PRO A 72 29.06 -36.73 -11.38
N THR A 73 27.84 -36.24 -11.25
CA THR A 73 26.62 -37.04 -11.37
C THR A 73 26.58 -37.63 -12.78
N PRO A 74 26.35 -38.94 -12.95
CA PRO A 74 26.22 -39.53 -14.28
C PRO A 74 25.14 -38.78 -15.06
N THR A 75 25.47 -38.40 -16.29
CA THR A 75 24.55 -37.74 -17.22
C THR A 75 23.32 -38.62 -17.39
N PRO A 76 22.12 -38.18 -17.09
CA PRO A 76 20.92 -38.99 -17.28
C PRO A 76 20.75 -39.30 -18.77
N THR A 77 20.50 -40.56 -19.07
CA THR A 77 20.09 -41.01 -20.41
C THR A 77 18.87 -40.19 -20.83
N PRO A 78 18.83 -39.64 -22.05
CA PRO A 78 17.68 -38.81 -22.47
C PRO A 78 16.39 -39.63 -22.40
N THR A 79 15.52 -39.27 -21.51
CA THR A 79 14.15 -39.78 -21.45
C THR A 79 13.42 -39.32 -22.73
N PRO A 80 12.66 -40.18 -23.42
CA PRO A 80 11.92 -39.76 -24.60
C PRO A 80 11.03 -38.56 -24.26
N THR A 81 11.19 -37.48 -25.02
CA THR A 81 10.43 -36.23 -24.86
C THR A 81 8.93 -36.55 -24.95
N PRO A 82 8.14 -36.28 -23.91
CA PRO A 82 6.70 -36.48 -24.01
C PRO A 82 6.15 -35.57 -25.11
N LYS A 83 5.29 -36.14 -25.95
CA LYS A 83 4.56 -35.42 -27.00
C LYS A 83 3.89 -34.22 -26.33
N PRO A 84 4.03 -32.98 -26.83
CA PRO A 84 3.43 -31.80 -26.20
C PRO A 84 1.93 -32.02 -26.05
N THR A 85 1.47 -32.03 -24.80
CA THR A 85 0.05 -31.94 -24.50
C THR A 85 -0.43 -30.61 -25.06
N PRO A 86 -1.54 -30.53 -25.79
CA PRO A 86 -2.05 -29.27 -26.30
C PRO A 86 -2.23 -28.31 -25.13
N THR A 87 -1.48 -27.22 -25.16
CA THR A 87 -1.63 -26.11 -24.20
C THR A 87 -3.09 -25.68 -24.24
N PRO A 88 -3.81 -25.61 -23.10
CA PRO A 88 -5.15 -25.11 -23.11
C PRO A 88 -5.10 -23.68 -23.70
N THR A 89 -5.89 -23.48 -24.74
CA THR A 89 -6.04 -22.15 -25.38
C THR A 89 -6.61 -21.24 -24.33
N VAL A 90 -5.77 -20.44 -23.70
CA VAL A 90 -6.22 -19.35 -22.81
C VAL A 90 -7.09 -18.47 -23.69
N LYS A 91 -8.40 -18.43 -23.43
CA LYS A 91 -9.32 -17.54 -24.10
C LYS A 91 -8.81 -16.13 -23.83
N GLU A 92 -8.33 -15.46 -24.86
CA GLU A 92 -7.89 -14.08 -24.79
C GLU A 92 -9.05 -13.25 -24.22
N LEU A 93 -8.86 -12.76 -22.98
CA LEU A 93 -9.85 -11.91 -22.34
C LEU A 93 -9.85 -10.59 -23.11
N THR A 94 -10.90 -10.33 -23.85
CA THR A 94 -11.12 -9.03 -24.49
C THR A 94 -11.46 -8.03 -23.38
N TYR A 95 -10.46 -7.29 -22.90
CA TYR A 95 -10.53 -6.37 -21.76
C TYR A 95 -11.72 -5.40 -21.81
N GLU A 96 -12.19 -5.02 -23.00
CA GLU A 96 -13.28 -4.08 -23.19
C GLU A 96 -14.67 -4.60 -22.74
N THR A 97 -14.87 -5.92 -22.64
CA THR A 97 -16.12 -6.53 -22.21
C THR A 97 -16.16 -6.86 -20.71
N GLU A 98 -15.07 -6.66 -20.00
CA GLU A 98 -14.88 -7.09 -18.61
C GLU A 98 -15.27 -6.04 -17.55
N LEU A 99 -15.45 -4.79 -17.95
CA LEU A 99 -15.99 -3.70 -17.12
C LEU A 99 -17.19 -3.05 -17.82
N THR A 100 -18.10 -2.47 -17.03
CA THR A 100 -19.18 -1.65 -17.59
C THR A 100 -18.60 -0.36 -18.21
N PRO A 101 -19.31 0.28 -19.15
CA PRO A 101 -18.78 1.45 -19.86
C PRO A 101 -18.27 2.57 -18.93
N THR A 102 -19.02 2.92 -17.88
CA THR A 102 -18.64 3.97 -16.93
C THR A 102 -17.44 3.54 -16.09
N HIS A 103 -17.40 2.29 -15.66
CA HIS A 103 -16.29 1.75 -14.89
C HIS A 103 -15.01 1.70 -15.73
N LEU A 104 -15.11 1.26 -16.98
CA LEU A 104 -13.99 1.29 -17.94
C LEU A 104 -13.51 2.72 -18.22
N ALA A 105 -14.42 3.68 -18.35
CA ALA A 105 -14.07 5.09 -18.51
C ALA A 105 -13.26 5.61 -17.30
N ALA A 106 -13.67 5.27 -16.07
CA ALA A 106 -12.92 5.64 -14.86
C ALA A 106 -11.48 5.08 -14.89
N TYR A 107 -11.32 3.82 -15.27
CA TYR A 107 -10.00 3.19 -15.39
C TYR A 107 -9.13 3.87 -16.48
N LYS A 108 -9.71 4.18 -17.64
CA LYS A 108 -9.02 4.86 -18.73
C LYS A 108 -8.59 6.29 -18.34
N GLU A 109 -9.46 7.06 -17.70
CA GLU A 109 -9.12 8.41 -17.21
C GLU A 109 -8.02 8.37 -16.14
N PHE A 110 -8.09 7.43 -15.20
CA PHE A 110 -6.99 7.22 -14.26
C PHE A 110 -5.69 6.85 -14.99
N THR A 111 -5.71 5.94 -15.95
CA THR A 111 -4.50 5.49 -16.67
C THR A 111 -3.84 6.66 -17.41
N LYS A 112 -4.64 7.53 -18.03
CA LYS A 112 -4.16 8.76 -18.67
C LYS A 112 -3.52 9.71 -17.65
N SER A 113 -4.21 9.96 -16.55
CA SER A 113 -3.73 10.79 -15.44
C SER A 113 -2.46 10.20 -14.81
N TYR A 114 -2.43 8.90 -14.57
CA TYR A 114 -1.29 8.17 -14.02
C TYR A 114 -0.02 8.37 -14.85
N LYS A 115 -0.09 8.18 -16.17
CA LYS A 115 1.06 8.38 -17.07
C LYS A 115 1.63 9.82 -16.98
N SER A 116 0.76 10.82 -16.88
CA SER A 116 1.19 12.23 -16.79
C SER A 116 1.76 12.62 -15.43
N ARG A 117 1.42 11.88 -14.35
CA ARG A 117 1.81 12.19 -12.98
C ARG A 117 3.09 11.51 -12.52
N MET A 118 3.43 10.37 -13.12
CA MET A 118 4.58 9.56 -12.70
C MET A 118 5.96 10.19 -12.91
N THR A 119 6.03 11.40 -13.49
CA THR A 119 7.27 12.16 -13.62
C THR A 119 7.62 12.98 -12.38
N SER A 120 6.72 13.08 -11.41
CA SER A 120 6.90 13.89 -10.20
C SER A 120 7.95 13.30 -9.26
N GLU A 121 8.61 14.18 -8.49
CA GLU A 121 9.52 13.77 -7.41
C GLU A 121 8.76 13.05 -6.29
N VAL A 122 9.45 12.11 -5.65
CA VAL A 122 8.90 11.39 -4.49
C VAL A 122 9.16 12.22 -3.24
N PRO A 123 8.17 12.41 -2.35
CA PRO A 123 8.41 13.02 -1.05
C PRO A 123 9.45 12.27 -0.23
N ASN A 124 10.02 12.92 0.76
CA ASN A 124 10.95 12.29 1.68
C ASN A 124 10.23 11.20 2.49
N VAL A 125 10.53 9.93 2.17
CA VAL A 125 9.94 8.75 2.80
C VAL A 125 11.01 7.99 3.55
N GLU A 126 10.79 7.78 4.85
CA GLU A 126 11.63 6.96 5.72
C GLU A 126 10.93 5.63 6.00
N PHE A 127 11.55 4.52 5.56
CA PHE A 127 11.06 3.18 5.85
C PHE A 127 11.75 2.63 7.09
N ILE A 128 10.97 2.34 8.13
CA ILE A 128 11.41 1.75 9.39
C ILE A 128 10.90 0.31 9.40
N VAL A 129 11.82 -0.65 9.25
CA VAL A 129 11.49 -2.03 8.92
C VAL A 129 11.94 -2.97 10.03
N GLU A 130 11.06 -3.86 10.48
CA GLU A 130 11.38 -4.91 11.44
C GLU A 130 12.41 -5.88 10.83
N ALA A 131 13.36 -6.35 11.65
CA ALA A 131 14.56 -7.07 11.21
C ALA A 131 14.26 -8.40 10.48
N ASN A 132 13.13 -9.06 10.78
CA ASN A 132 12.75 -10.34 10.20
C ASN A 132 11.70 -10.20 9.08
N MET A 133 11.42 -8.98 8.65
CA MET A 133 10.45 -8.73 7.57
C MET A 133 10.82 -9.50 6.29
N ASP A 134 9.85 -10.21 5.73
CA ASP A 134 10.02 -10.89 4.44
C ASP A 134 10.40 -9.90 3.34
N LYS A 135 11.46 -10.19 2.60
CA LYS A 135 12.03 -9.27 1.60
C LYS A 135 11.13 -9.09 0.37
N VAL A 136 10.38 -10.11 0.00
CA VAL A 136 9.48 -10.04 -1.16
C VAL A 136 8.29 -9.15 -0.81
N LEU A 137 7.66 -9.39 0.34
CA LEU A 137 6.56 -8.56 0.83
C LEU A 137 7.00 -7.11 1.07
N LEU A 138 8.18 -6.91 1.67
CA LEU A 138 8.75 -5.57 1.83
C LEU A 138 8.87 -4.83 0.50
N LYS A 139 9.46 -5.49 -0.50
CA LYS A 139 9.62 -4.88 -1.82
C LYS A 139 8.27 -4.51 -2.44
N GLN A 140 7.28 -5.40 -2.35
CA GLN A 140 5.92 -5.16 -2.88
C GLN A 140 5.26 -3.95 -2.22
N ILE A 141 5.33 -3.84 -0.89
CA ILE A 141 4.77 -2.71 -0.13
C ILE A 141 5.48 -1.41 -0.52
N VAL A 142 6.81 -1.41 -0.51
CA VAL A 142 7.64 -0.23 -0.84
C VAL A 142 7.38 0.25 -2.27
N ASP A 143 7.29 -0.66 -3.23
CA ASP A 143 7.00 -0.32 -4.63
C ASP A 143 5.64 0.36 -4.77
N ASN A 144 4.58 -0.16 -4.12
CA ASN A 144 3.25 0.42 -4.19
C ASN A 144 3.15 1.77 -3.44
N ILE A 145 3.88 1.94 -2.34
CA ILE A 145 4.00 3.25 -1.67
C ILE A 145 4.69 4.28 -2.57
N ASN A 146 5.82 3.91 -3.18
CA ASN A 146 6.55 4.81 -4.06
C ASN A 146 5.71 5.24 -5.28
N VAL A 147 4.93 4.30 -5.84
CA VAL A 147 3.99 4.61 -6.92
C VAL A 147 2.92 5.60 -6.44
N SER A 148 2.33 5.35 -5.28
CA SER A 148 1.30 6.24 -4.70
C SER A 148 1.86 7.64 -4.44
N ALA A 149 3.05 7.71 -3.84
CA ALA A 149 3.74 8.96 -3.57
C ALA A 149 3.98 9.79 -4.83
N LYS A 150 4.47 9.16 -5.91
CA LYS A 150 4.66 9.81 -7.20
C LYS A 150 3.35 10.29 -7.82
N TYR A 151 2.31 9.46 -7.77
CA TYR A 151 1.02 9.79 -8.34
C TYR A 151 0.41 11.05 -7.71
N PHE A 152 0.48 11.16 -6.38
CA PHE A 152 -0.09 12.31 -5.67
C PHE A 152 0.82 13.54 -5.63
N ALA A 153 2.13 13.38 -5.83
CA ALA A 153 3.10 14.47 -5.62
C ALA A 153 2.89 15.69 -6.52
N LYS A 154 2.33 15.51 -7.73
CA LYS A 154 2.16 16.59 -8.70
C LYS A 154 1.25 17.71 -8.19
N GLU A 155 0.05 17.38 -7.70
CA GLU A 155 -0.92 18.36 -7.21
C GLU A 155 -0.94 18.47 -5.69
N ARG A 156 -0.47 17.44 -5.01
CA ARG A 156 -0.54 17.30 -3.55
C ARG A 156 0.80 16.86 -2.98
N PRO A 157 1.86 17.68 -3.14
CA PRO A 157 3.16 17.34 -2.61
C PRO A 157 3.10 17.30 -1.08
N LEU A 158 3.57 16.21 -0.48
CA LEU A 158 3.76 16.14 0.95
C LEU A 158 5.02 16.92 1.34
N ASN A 159 4.85 18.07 1.98
CA ASN A 159 5.95 18.91 2.42
C ASN A 159 6.47 18.52 3.82
N VAL A 160 6.09 17.35 4.31
CA VAL A 160 6.49 16.80 5.60
C VAL A 160 7.12 15.43 5.42
N PRO A 161 8.05 15.03 6.31
CA PRO A 161 8.58 13.67 6.30
C PRO A 161 7.45 12.65 6.48
N LEU A 162 7.50 11.58 5.71
CA LEU A 162 6.61 10.44 5.84
C LEU A 162 7.38 9.26 6.45
N LYS A 163 6.99 8.84 7.64
CA LYS A 163 7.55 7.66 8.32
C LYS A 163 6.64 6.46 8.11
N ILE A 164 7.22 5.32 7.73
CA ILE A 164 6.47 4.09 7.43
C ILE A 164 7.06 2.93 8.18
N TRP A 165 6.29 2.36 9.12
CA TRP A 165 6.67 1.18 9.89
C TRP A 165 6.14 -0.08 9.20
N ILE A 166 7.02 -1.05 8.95
CA ILE A 166 6.68 -2.28 8.24
C ILE A 166 7.18 -3.48 9.04
N ALA A 167 6.27 -4.42 9.32
CA ALA A 167 6.59 -5.66 10.03
C ALA A 167 5.71 -6.82 9.53
N MET A 168 6.06 -8.04 9.93
CA MET A 168 5.17 -9.20 9.76
C MET A 168 3.96 -9.10 10.70
N SER A 169 2.88 -9.78 10.35
CA SER A 169 1.60 -9.70 11.07
C SER A 169 1.68 -10.14 12.54
N ASP A 170 2.59 -11.05 12.87
CA ASP A 170 2.86 -11.51 14.24
C ASP A 170 3.76 -10.53 15.04
N GLN A 171 4.29 -9.49 14.40
CA GLN A 171 5.19 -8.49 14.99
C GLN A 171 4.52 -7.13 15.21
N PHE A 172 3.20 -7.06 15.33
CA PHE A 172 2.50 -5.77 15.50
C PHE A 172 2.88 -5.05 16.80
N GLN A 173 3.30 -5.76 17.85
CA GLN A 173 3.82 -5.14 19.07
C GLN A 173 5.03 -4.25 18.75
N TRP A 174 5.93 -4.69 17.87
CA TRP A 174 7.09 -3.89 17.44
C TRP A 174 6.64 -2.59 16.73
N ILE A 175 5.61 -2.66 15.84
CA ILE A 175 5.02 -1.46 15.22
C ILE A 175 4.50 -0.52 16.30
N TYR A 176 3.73 -1.05 17.26
CA TYR A 176 3.14 -0.28 18.35
C TYR A 176 4.20 0.46 19.17
N ASP A 177 5.24 -0.24 19.61
CA ASP A 177 6.30 0.32 20.46
C ASP A 177 7.04 1.45 19.72
N ASN A 178 7.47 1.20 18.48
CA ASN A 178 8.22 2.17 17.68
C ASN A 178 7.37 3.40 17.28
N MET A 179 6.10 3.21 16.93
CA MET A 179 5.20 4.33 16.62
C MET A 179 4.89 5.15 17.86
N THR A 180 4.68 4.51 19.02
CA THR A 180 4.39 5.19 20.29
C THR A 180 5.60 6.00 20.76
N GLU A 181 6.80 5.47 20.62
CA GLU A 181 8.04 6.20 20.92
C GLU A 181 8.22 7.41 19.99
N ALA A 182 8.03 7.22 18.70
CA ALA A 182 8.21 8.29 17.71
C ALA A 182 7.12 9.36 17.75
N MET A 183 5.90 9.00 18.16
CA MET A 183 4.71 9.86 18.11
C MET A 183 3.76 9.63 19.31
N PRO A 184 4.18 9.95 20.53
CA PRO A 184 3.39 9.65 21.74
C PRO A 184 1.98 10.26 21.73
N SER A 185 1.86 11.48 21.18
CA SER A 185 0.58 12.21 21.14
C SER A 185 -0.46 11.52 20.26
N GLN A 186 -0.04 10.78 19.26
CA GLN A 186 -0.92 10.13 18.29
C GLN A 186 -1.33 8.72 18.70
N ALA A 187 -0.43 7.99 19.33
CA ALA A 187 -0.74 6.69 19.90
C ALA A 187 -1.86 6.81 20.97
N LEU A 188 -1.95 7.98 21.59
CA LEU A 188 -2.90 8.27 22.66
C LEU A 188 -4.21 8.92 22.18
N GLU A 189 -4.25 9.52 20.98
CA GLU A 189 -5.48 10.13 20.45
C GLU A 189 -6.54 9.06 20.13
N GLY A 190 -7.45 8.83 21.08
CA GLY A 190 -8.61 7.96 20.94
C GLY A 190 -8.33 6.46 21.11
N GLY A 191 -7.13 6.05 21.52
CA GLY A 191 -6.80 4.63 21.72
C GLY A 191 -6.82 3.79 20.44
N TRP A 192 -6.73 4.42 19.27
CA TRP A 192 -6.80 3.73 17.98
C TRP A 192 -5.69 2.67 17.83
N LEU A 193 -4.44 3.03 18.18
CA LEU A 193 -3.31 2.12 18.11
C LEU A 193 -3.44 1.00 19.16
N ASP A 194 -3.97 1.32 20.36
CA ASP A 194 -4.27 0.33 21.40
C ASP A 194 -5.33 -0.67 20.94
N MET A 195 -6.38 -0.20 20.27
CA MET A 195 -7.40 -1.06 19.66
C MET A 195 -6.80 -2.01 18.63
N LYS A 196 -5.90 -1.50 17.77
CA LYS A 196 -5.19 -2.32 16.77
C LYS A 196 -4.31 -3.36 17.43
N LEU A 197 -3.58 -2.99 18.50
CA LEU A 197 -2.75 -3.93 19.27
C LEU A 197 -3.59 -5.00 19.97
N ALA A 198 -4.70 -4.62 20.59
CA ALA A 198 -5.61 -5.57 21.22
C ALA A 198 -6.13 -6.60 20.18
N ARG A 199 -6.52 -6.14 19.00
CA ARG A 199 -6.96 -7.01 17.91
C ARG A 199 -5.82 -7.91 17.39
N ALA A 200 -4.61 -7.39 17.22
CA ALA A 200 -3.45 -8.16 16.81
C ALA A 200 -3.12 -9.28 17.81
N LYS A 201 -3.26 -9.01 19.11
CA LYS A 201 -3.07 -10.02 20.17
C LYS A 201 -4.18 -11.08 20.20
N ALA A 202 -5.41 -10.68 19.93
CA ALA A 202 -6.55 -11.60 19.91
C ALA A 202 -6.55 -12.53 18.68
N GLU A 203 -6.15 -12.02 17.52
CA GLU A 203 -6.23 -12.75 16.25
C GLU A 203 -4.94 -12.56 15.40
N PRO A 204 -3.75 -12.98 15.89
CA PRO A 204 -2.49 -12.67 15.22
C PRO A 204 -2.41 -13.21 13.78
N ALA A 205 -3.00 -14.36 13.51
CA ALA A 205 -3.03 -14.96 12.18
C ALA A 205 -3.98 -14.26 11.19
N ARG A 206 -4.86 -13.38 11.69
CA ARG A 206 -5.86 -12.67 10.87
C ARG A 206 -5.69 -11.16 10.90
N PHE A 207 -4.80 -10.66 11.73
CA PHE A 207 -4.55 -9.23 11.85
C PHE A 207 -3.40 -8.82 10.92
N PHE A 208 -3.75 -8.41 9.74
CA PHE A 208 -2.83 -7.86 8.74
C PHE A 208 -3.54 -6.74 7.99
N GLY A 209 -2.76 -5.82 7.42
CA GLY A 209 -3.30 -4.64 6.74
C GLY A 209 -2.38 -3.44 6.86
N GLY A 210 -2.98 -2.27 6.89
CA GLY A 210 -2.31 -1.01 7.04
C GLY A 210 -3.07 -0.07 7.96
N GLY A 211 -2.51 1.10 8.14
CA GLY A 211 -3.13 2.21 8.82
C GLY A 211 -2.36 3.50 8.64
N ALA A 212 -3.10 4.60 8.52
CA ALA A 212 -2.55 5.93 8.39
C ALA A 212 -2.77 6.74 9.67
N ALA A 213 -1.71 7.36 10.15
CA ALA A 213 -1.76 8.38 11.17
C ALA A 213 -1.06 9.64 10.67
N GLY A 214 -1.39 10.77 11.20
CA GLY A 214 -0.72 12.01 10.86
C GLY A 214 -0.80 12.97 12.04
N ASP A 215 0.29 13.64 12.38
CA ASP A 215 0.27 14.71 13.36
C ASP A 215 0.62 16.02 12.69
N THR A 216 -0.40 16.84 12.47
CA THR A 216 -0.20 18.19 11.92
C THR A 216 0.60 19.09 12.88
N LYS A 217 0.65 18.78 14.18
CA LYS A 217 1.43 19.53 15.16
C LYS A 217 2.91 19.17 15.12
N SER A 218 3.21 17.87 14.99
CA SER A 218 4.60 17.41 14.82
C SER A 218 5.12 17.57 13.40
N GLY A 219 4.24 17.83 12.43
CA GLY A 219 4.60 17.91 11.02
C GLY A 219 5.06 16.58 10.42
N VAL A 220 4.64 15.44 10.98
CA VAL A 220 5.01 14.11 10.50
C VAL A 220 3.77 13.36 10.02
N ALA A 221 3.82 12.86 8.81
CA ALA A 221 2.86 11.86 8.32
C ALA A 221 3.38 10.46 8.62
N SER A 222 2.46 9.51 8.82
CA SER A 222 2.82 8.17 9.27
C SER A 222 1.94 7.11 8.65
N LEU A 223 2.56 5.98 8.31
CA LEU A 223 1.89 4.76 7.89
C LEU A 223 2.45 3.58 8.67
N PHE A 224 1.65 2.56 8.82
CA PHE A 224 2.17 1.23 9.17
C PHE A 224 1.58 0.16 8.25
N PHE A 225 2.33 -0.92 8.08
CA PHE A 225 1.89 -2.13 7.40
C PHE A 225 2.34 -3.35 8.18
N ASN A 226 1.40 -4.25 8.47
CA ASN A 226 1.67 -5.57 9.02
C ASN A 226 1.24 -6.62 7.99
N ALA A 227 2.24 -7.27 7.40
CA ALA A 227 2.06 -8.18 6.28
C ALA A 227 2.05 -9.65 6.70
N SER A 228 1.31 -10.48 5.95
CA SER A 228 1.31 -11.93 6.13
C SER A 228 1.81 -12.61 4.85
N THR A 229 2.60 -13.68 5.02
CA THR A 229 3.15 -14.49 3.91
C THR A 229 2.08 -15.18 3.05
N GLY A 230 0.85 -15.30 3.54
CA GLY A 230 -0.27 -15.83 2.78
C GLY A 230 -0.91 -14.85 1.80
N HIS A 231 -0.36 -13.64 1.65
CA HIS A 231 -0.98 -12.58 0.86
C HIS A 231 0.04 -11.91 -0.06
N ASN A 232 -0.37 -11.65 -1.29
CA ASN A 232 0.42 -10.90 -2.25
C ASN A 232 0.13 -9.39 -2.12
N TRP A 233 1.18 -8.65 -1.88
CA TRP A 233 1.14 -7.21 -1.78
C TRP A 233 1.63 -6.51 -3.06
N GLY A 234 1.99 -7.29 -4.08
CA GLY A 234 2.46 -6.80 -5.37
C GLY A 234 1.33 -6.45 -6.33
N ASP A 235 0.30 -7.30 -6.37
CA ASP A 235 -0.91 -7.11 -7.16
C ASP A 235 -2.14 -7.69 -6.44
N GLY A 236 -3.34 -7.44 -6.97
CA GLY A 236 -4.59 -7.90 -6.37
C GLY A 236 -5.05 -7.09 -5.16
N PHE A 237 -5.81 -7.74 -4.27
CA PHE A 237 -6.50 -7.05 -3.17
C PHE A 237 -5.54 -6.39 -2.17
N TRP A 238 -4.50 -7.12 -1.76
CA TRP A 238 -3.55 -6.61 -0.75
C TRP A 238 -2.61 -5.55 -1.32
N ALA A 239 -2.35 -5.57 -2.62
CA ALA A 239 -1.59 -4.53 -3.31
C ALA A 239 -2.27 -3.15 -3.26
N ALA A 240 -3.58 -3.12 -3.07
CA ALA A 240 -4.34 -1.88 -2.93
C ALA A 240 -4.15 -1.21 -1.56
N VAL A 241 -3.80 -1.98 -0.51
CA VAL A 241 -3.69 -1.46 0.87
C VAL A 241 -2.65 -0.34 0.99
N PRO A 242 -1.41 -0.46 0.46
CA PRO A 242 -0.44 0.63 0.53
C PRO A 242 -0.94 1.94 -0.10
N ALA A 243 -1.60 1.86 -1.24
CA ALA A 243 -2.14 3.03 -1.92
C ALA A 243 -3.38 3.61 -1.23
N HIS A 244 -4.22 2.76 -0.65
CA HIS A 244 -5.36 3.15 0.18
C HIS A 244 -4.89 3.97 1.39
N GLU A 245 -3.97 3.43 2.17
CA GLU A 245 -3.44 4.10 3.36
C GLU A 245 -2.66 5.37 3.00
N PHE A 246 -1.91 5.36 1.89
CA PHE A 246 -1.26 6.57 1.40
C PHE A 246 -2.26 7.66 1.02
N THR A 247 -3.41 7.29 0.47
CA THR A 247 -4.49 8.24 0.19
C THR A 247 -4.98 8.90 1.48
N HIS A 248 -5.10 8.16 2.58
CA HIS A 248 -5.42 8.74 3.89
C HIS A 248 -4.36 9.71 4.41
N VAL A 249 -3.07 9.45 4.15
CA VAL A 249 -2.00 10.41 4.49
C VAL A 249 -2.23 11.73 3.75
N VAL A 250 -2.50 11.67 2.44
CA VAL A 250 -2.79 12.87 1.63
C VAL A 250 -4.04 13.61 2.15
N GLN A 251 -5.10 12.88 2.44
CA GLN A 251 -6.33 13.43 2.99
C GLN A 251 -6.08 14.15 4.34
N ARG A 252 -5.34 13.50 5.26
CA ARG A 252 -4.99 14.08 6.58
C ARG A 252 -4.12 15.31 6.46
N TYR A 253 -3.13 15.23 5.59
CA TYR A 253 -2.21 16.34 5.37
C TYR A 253 -2.92 17.59 4.84
N GLU A 254 -3.88 17.41 3.93
CA GLU A 254 -4.63 18.53 3.35
C GLU A 254 -5.73 19.06 4.27
N LEU A 255 -6.42 18.20 4.99
CA LEU A 255 -7.63 18.54 5.75
C LEU A 255 -7.43 18.54 7.27
N GLY A 256 -6.23 18.19 7.74
CA GLY A 256 -5.92 18.04 9.16
C GLY A 256 -6.26 16.65 9.71
N ASN A 257 -5.82 16.39 10.94
CA ASN A 257 -5.88 15.06 11.58
C ASN A 257 -7.28 14.46 11.65
N THR A 258 -8.28 15.27 11.83
CA THR A 258 -9.67 14.80 11.95
C THR A 258 -10.28 14.39 10.62
N MET A 259 -9.63 14.75 9.50
CA MET A 259 -10.21 14.65 8.16
C MET A 259 -11.70 15.08 8.12
N ALA A 260 -12.03 15.94 9.05
CA ALA A 260 -13.34 16.49 9.22
C ALA A 260 -13.60 17.45 8.10
N PRO A 261 -14.17 17.51 7.22
CA PRO A 261 -15.36 17.64 6.47
C PRO A 261 -15.62 16.44 5.54
N MET A 262 -14.86 15.38 5.64
CA MET A 262 -15.05 14.23 4.76
C MET A 262 -16.15 13.32 5.28
N LEU A 263 -17.14 13.12 4.46
CA LEU A 263 -18.14 12.07 4.66
C LEU A 263 -17.46 10.70 4.60
N CYS A 264 -18.04 9.71 5.29
CA CYS A 264 -17.47 8.36 5.33
C CYS A 264 -17.22 7.78 3.93
N TRP A 265 -18.19 7.89 3.03
CA TRP A 265 -18.07 7.40 1.66
C TRP A 265 -17.02 8.18 0.83
N VAL A 266 -16.78 9.48 1.15
CA VAL A 266 -15.72 10.27 0.52
C VAL A 266 -14.37 9.81 1.00
N ARG A 267 -14.20 9.66 2.32
CA ARG A 267 -12.93 9.30 2.95
C ARG A 267 -12.48 7.90 2.53
N GLU A 268 -13.28 6.89 2.87
CA GLU A 268 -12.93 5.50 2.65
C GLU A 268 -13.09 5.09 1.18
N GLY A 269 -14.15 5.57 0.54
CA GLY A 269 -14.42 5.25 -0.86
C GLY A 269 -13.37 5.79 -1.82
N ASN A 270 -12.85 6.99 -1.59
CA ASN A 270 -11.77 7.52 -2.41
C ASN A 270 -10.44 6.79 -2.18
N ALA A 271 -10.13 6.45 -0.92
CA ALA A 271 -8.96 5.65 -0.61
C ALA A 271 -9.03 4.28 -1.29
N ASN A 272 -10.19 3.63 -1.26
CA ASN A 272 -10.41 2.36 -1.96
C ASN A 272 -10.35 2.49 -3.48
N TYR A 273 -10.91 3.57 -4.04
CA TYR A 273 -10.86 3.87 -5.47
C TYR A 273 -9.42 3.97 -5.99
N TYR A 274 -8.60 4.81 -5.36
CA TYR A 274 -7.19 4.94 -5.75
C TYR A 274 -6.36 3.71 -5.38
N GLY A 275 -6.67 3.06 -4.27
CA GLY A 275 -6.06 1.79 -3.89
C GLY A 275 -6.17 0.76 -5.01
N GLY A 276 -7.39 0.50 -5.48
CA GLY A 276 -7.64 -0.45 -6.56
C GLY A 276 -7.03 -0.04 -7.91
N LEU A 277 -7.13 1.24 -8.28
CA LEU A 277 -6.57 1.74 -9.53
C LEU A 277 -5.05 1.67 -9.57
N ILE A 278 -4.38 2.05 -8.47
CA ILE A 278 -2.91 1.98 -8.37
C ILE A 278 -2.44 0.52 -8.34
N ALA A 279 -3.14 -0.37 -7.64
CA ALA A 279 -2.84 -1.80 -7.67
C ALA A 279 -3.02 -2.39 -9.09
N GLY A 280 -4.10 -2.02 -9.76
CA GLY A 280 -4.42 -2.46 -11.12
C GLY A 280 -3.81 -1.61 -12.25
N ARG A 281 -2.87 -0.69 -11.96
CA ARG A 281 -2.30 0.26 -12.92
C ARG A 281 -1.73 -0.36 -14.20
N ASN A 282 -1.23 -1.58 -14.09
CA ASN A 282 -0.64 -2.32 -15.19
C ASN A 282 -1.57 -3.41 -15.77
N SER A 283 -2.75 -3.60 -15.20
CA SER A 283 -3.68 -4.65 -15.61
C SER A 283 -5.11 -4.30 -15.23
N GLN A 284 -5.94 -4.08 -16.24
CA GLN A 284 -7.39 -3.89 -16.06
C GLN A 284 -8.04 -5.09 -15.35
N ALA A 285 -7.55 -6.29 -15.60
CA ALA A 285 -8.09 -7.50 -14.97
C ALA A 285 -7.76 -7.57 -13.48
N VAL A 286 -6.56 -7.15 -13.05
CA VAL A 286 -6.22 -6.99 -11.63
C VAL A 286 -7.15 -5.97 -10.97
N TYR A 287 -7.37 -4.83 -11.61
CA TYR A 287 -8.30 -3.81 -11.12
C TYR A 287 -9.74 -4.34 -11.01
N ARG A 288 -10.23 -5.02 -12.05
CA ARG A 288 -11.55 -5.66 -12.05
C ARG A 288 -11.68 -6.67 -10.91
N ASN A 289 -10.67 -7.52 -10.74
CA ASN A 289 -10.69 -8.54 -9.71
C ASN A 289 -10.67 -7.94 -8.30
N PHE A 290 -9.87 -6.90 -8.08
CA PHE A 290 -9.89 -6.12 -6.83
C PHE A 290 -11.31 -5.62 -6.50
N TRP A 291 -11.98 -5.02 -7.49
CA TRP A 291 -13.34 -4.53 -7.29
C TRP A 291 -14.32 -5.65 -6.96
N LEU A 292 -14.29 -6.77 -7.67
CA LEU A 292 -15.14 -7.93 -7.39
C LEU A 292 -14.87 -8.52 -5.99
N GLN A 293 -13.61 -8.60 -5.60
CA GLN A 293 -13.22 -9.02 -4.24
C GLN A 293 -13.77 -8.08 -3.17
N THR A 294 -13.66 -6.78 -3.40
CA THR A 294 -14.18 -5.75 -2.51
C THR A 294 -15.70 -5.88 -2.34
N LEU A 295 -16.42 -6.03 -3.44
CA LEU A 295 -17.87 -6.19 -3.45
C LEU A 295 -18.32 -7.49 -2.76
N SER A 296 -17.61 -8.60 -2.98
CA SER A 296 -17.95 -9.91 -2.44
C SER A 296 -17.79 -10.01 -0.91
N ARG A 297 -17.11 -9.05 -0.27
CA ARG A 297 -16.95 -8.98 1.18
C ARG A 297 -18.14 -8.36 1.91
N ILE A 298 -19.05 -7.67 1.22
CA ILE A 298 -20.22 -7.03 1.86
C ILE A 298 -21.01 -8.03 2.73
N PRO A 299 -21.41 -9.23 2.24
CA PRO A 299 -22.15 -10.17 3.05
C PRO A 299 -21.38 -10.70 4.25
N THR A 300 -20.07 -10.90 4.09
CA THR A 300 -19.21 -11.46 5.15
C THR A 300 -18.94 -10.49 6.28
N MET A 301 -19.08 -9.19 6.02
CA MET A 301 -18.97 -8.13 7.02
C MET A 301 -20.28 -7.85 7.76
N GLY A 302 -21.38 -8.56 7.40
CA GLY A 302 -22.64 -8.56 8.13
C GLY A 302 -23.50 -7.30 8.00
N GLU A 303 -23.14 -6.36 7.13
CA GLU A 303 -23.74 -5.02 7.12
C GLU A 303 -24.99 -4.91 6.24
N VAL A 304 -24.95 -5.51 5.05
CA VAL A 304 -26.09 -5.54 4.10
C VAL A 304 -26.12 -6.90 3.40
N PRO A 305 -26.60 -7.94 4.06
CA PRO A 305 -26.49 -9.31 3.52
C PRO A 305 -27.24 -9.50 2.20
N ASP A 306 -28.30 -8.72 1.97
CA ASP A 306 -29.13 -8.77 0.76
C ASP A 306 -28.80 -7.63 -0.23
N TYR A 307 -27.59 -7.10 -0.21
CA TYR A 307 -27.16 -5.96 -1.03
C TYR A 307 -27.46 -6.12 -2.53
N GLN A 308 -27.44 -7.37 -3.03
CA GLN A 308 -27.71 -7.69 -4.45
C GLN A 308 -29.17 -7.44 -4.87
N SER A 309 -30.08 -7.31 -3.94
CA SER A 309 -31.52 -7.05 -4.18
C SER A 309 -31.92 -5.59 -4.00
N LYS A 310 -31.01 -4.75 -3.51
CA LYS A 310 -31.30 -3.34 -3.22
C LYS A 310 -31.52 -2.54 -4.51
N SER A 311 -32.52 -1.63 -4.45
CA SER A 311 -32.86 -0.74 -5.56
C SER A 311 -31.84 0.41 -5.71
N ALA A 312 -31.94 1.11 -6.83
CA ALA A 312 -31.18 2.35 -7.06
C ALA A 312 -31.52 3.42 -6.00
N ASP A 313 -32.78 3.55 -5.62
CA ASP A 313 -33.22 4.52 -4.61
C ASP A 313 -32.66 4.19 -3.23
N TYR A 314 -32.54 2.90 -2.88
CA TYR A 314 -31.87 2.48 -1.64
C TYR A 314 -30.42 2.98 -1.60
N TRP A 315 -29.70 2.83 -2.70
CA TRP A 315 -28.29 3.29 -2.77
C TRP A 315 -28.18 4.81 -2.82
N ALA A 316 -29.10 5.52 -3.45
CA ALA A 316 -29.15 6.98 -3.39
C ALA A 316 -29.38 7.46 -1.95
N GLU A 317 -30.34 6.87 -1.24
CA GLU A 317 -30.64 7.18 0.17
C GLU A 317 -29.46 6.87 1.10
N PHE A 318 -28.68 5.83 0.82
CA PHE A 318 -27.45 5.53 1.56
C PHE A 318 -26.48 6.74 1.62
N PHE A 319 -26.33 7.47 0.52
CA PHE A 319 -25.49 8.67 0.48
C PHE A 319 -26.09 9.84 1.23
N VAL A 320 -27.40 10.05 1.13
CA VAL A 320 -28.14 11.08 1.88
C VAL A 320 -27.97 10.85 3.39
N GLN A 321 -28.20 9.61 3.86
CA GLN A 321 -28.03 9.25 5.26
C GLN A 321 -26.56 9.34 5.70
N GLY A 322 -25.62 9.09 4.78
CA GLY A 322 -24.19 9.22 4.99
C GLY A 322 -23.74 10.63 5.34
N GLU A 323 -24.49 11.67 4.94
CA GLU A 323 -24.15 13.07 5.22
C GLU A 323 -24.22 13.43 6.71
N THR A 324 -24.99 12.69 7.50
CA THR A 324 -25.18 12.92 8.94
C THR A 324 -24.32 12.03 9.82
N LYS A 325 -23.58 11.08 9.24
CA LYS A 325 -22.70 10.16 9.99
C LYS A 325 -21.49 10.88 10.57
N LYS A 326 -21.16 10.51 11.80
CA LYS A 326 -19.92 11.00 12.46
C LYS A 326 -18.69 10.33 11.85
N PRO A 327 -17.53 10.98 11.87
CA PRO A 327 -16.27 10.38 11.41
C PRO A 327 -15.92 9.04 12.07
N THR A 328 -16.35 8.83 13.32
CA THR A 328 -16.17 7.58 14.08
C THR A 328 -17.05 6.43 13.57
N GLU A 329 -18.03 6.72 12.70
CA GLU A 329 -18.97 5.74 12.14
C GLU A 329 -18.57 5.31 10.72
N CYS A 330 -17.36 5.66 10.27
CA CYS A 330 -16.90 5.38 8.91
C CYS A 330 -16.34 3.97 8.70
N ASP A 331 -16.00 3.25 9.76
CA ASP A 331 -15.37 1.92 9.69
C ASP A 331 -16.20 0.82 9.00
N PRO A 332 -17.57 0.83 8.95
CA PRO A 332 -18.31 -0.16 8.21
C PRO A 332 -17.86 -0.28 6.76
N TRP A 333 -17.60 -1.53 6.32
CA TRP A 333 -17.08 -1.86 5.01
C TRP A 333 -17.92 -1.33 3.84
N ILE A 334 -19.23 -1.17 4.07
CA ILE A 334 -20.16 -0.63 3.07
C ILE A 334 -19.76 0.79 2.62
N ASN A 335 -19.16 1.60 3.49
CA ASN A 335 -18.67 2.94 3.13
C ASN A 335 -17.49 2.87 2.14
N TYR A 336 -16.62 1.87 2.30
CA TYR A 336 -15.49 1.62 1.39
C TYR A 336 -16.00 1.25 0.01
N VAL A 337 -16.93 0.30 -0.06
CA VAL A 337 -17.41 -0.26 -1.32
C VAL A 337 -18.31 0.72 -2.07
N MET A 338 -19.32 1.26 -1.41
CA MET A 338 -20.26 2.19 -2.05
C MET A 338 -19.59 3.50 -2.41
N GLY A 339 -18.69 3.97 -1.55
CA GLY A 339 -17.88 5.15 -1.83
C GLY A 339 -16.92 4.93 -3.02
N GLN A 340 -16.26 3.76 -3.11
CA GLN A 340 -15.46 3.40 -4.28
C GLN A 340 -16.31 3.47 -5.57
N MET A 341 -17.51 2.90 -5.57
CA MET A 341 -18.39 2.91 -6.72
C MET A 341 -18.88 4.33 -7.07
N ALA A 342 -19.11 5.17 -6.07
CA ALA A 342 -19.40 6.58 -6.30
C ALA A 342 -18.24 7.28 -7.01
N PHE A 343 -16.99 7.04 -6.60
CA PHE A 343 -15.82 7.59 -7.28
C PHE A 343 -15.55 6.97 -8.66
N GLN A 344 -15.91 5.71 -8.88
CA GLN A 344 -15.90 5.12 -10.23
C GLN A 344 -16.89 5.84 -11.15
N TYR A 345 -18.11 6.14 -10.66
CA TYR A 345 -19.08 6.94 -11.42
C TYR A 345 -18.56 8.35 -11.69
N LEU A 346 -18.04 9.03 -10.67
CA LEU A 346 -17.52 10.40 -10.80
C LEU A 346 -16.30 10.44 -11.74
N GLY A 347 -15.35 9.54 -11.57
CA GLY A 347 -14.15 9.45 -12.43
C GLY A 347 -14.48 9.09 -13.87
N GLY A 348 -15.43 8.15 -14.08
CA GLY A 348 -15.86 7.75 -15.42
C GLY A 348 -16.71 8.80 -16.14
N THR A 349 -17.37 9.70 -15.40
CA THR A 349 -18.26 10.71 -15.95
C THR A 349 -17.58 12.07 -16.11
N TYR A 350 -16.75 12.47 -15.16
CA TYR A 350 -16.15 13.80 -15.06
C TYR A 350 -14.62 13.80 -15.17
N GLY A 351 -14.00 12.63 -15.17
CA GLY A 351 -12.56 12.46 -15.24
C GLY A 351 -11.84 12.53 -13.88
N ASP A 352 -10.61 12.04 -13.85
CA ASP A 352 -9.77 12.02 -12.65
C ASP A 352 -9.39 13.44 -12.17
N ASP A 353 -9.19 14.38 -13.09
CA ASP A 353 -8.85 15.77 -12.73
C ASP A 353 -10.00 16.46 -11.96
N ALA A 354 -11.25 16.10 -12.20
CA ALA A 354 -12.39 16.60 -11.43
C ALA A 354 -12.34 16.08 -9.99
N ILE A 355 -11.95 14.82 -9.78
CA ILE A 355 -11.76 14.25 -8.44
C ILE A 355 -10.61 14.96 -7.72
N GLN A 356 -9.48 15.20 -8.41
CA GLN A 356 -8.35 15.94 -7.82
C GLN A 356 -8.75 17.37 -7.45
N SER A 357 -9.52 18.03 -8.33
CA SER A 357 -10.04 19.39 -8.08
C SER A 357 -10.98 19.44 -6.88
N PHE A 358 -11.77 18.38 -6.67
CA PHE A 358 -12.64 18.26 -5.49
C PHE A 358 -11.82 18.25 -4.20
N TYR A 359 -10.76 17.46 -4.13
CA TYR A 359 -9.90 17.42 -2.95
C TYR A 359 -9.16 18.71 -2.70
N LEU A 360 -8.60 19.32 -3.73
CA LEU A 360 -7.94 20.63 -3.62
C LEU A 360 -8.94 21.70 -3.15
N GLY A 361 -10.14 21.66 -3.69
CA GLY A 361 -11.22 22.54 -3.28
C GLY A 361 -11.66 22.35 -1.82
N LEU A 362 -11.71 21.10 -1.33
CA LEU A 362 -11.97 20.83 0.09
C LEU A 362 -10.92 21.48 0.98
N ARG A 363 -9.63 21.35 0.63
CA ARG A 363 -8.55 22.00 1.36
C ARG A 363 -8.71 23.52 1.43
N ASP A 364 -8.97 24.14 0.29
CA ASP A 364 -8.99 25.59 0.17
C ASP A 364 -10.31 26.18 0.68
N GLY A 365 -11.45 25.55 0.41
CA GLY A 365 -12.76 25.98 0.90
C GLY A 365 -12.96 25.80 2.40
N TRP A 366 -12.28 24.83 2.98
CA TRP A 366 -12.32 24.53 4.40
C TRP A 366 -11.72 25.62 5.28
N LYS A 367 -10.62 26.22 4.85
CA LYS A 367 -9.87 27.20 5.66
C LYS A 367 -10.62 28.49 6.00
N GLY A 368 -11.74 28.77 5.35
CA GLY A 368 -12.48 30.03 5.55
C GLY A 368 -13.92 29.90 6.03
N VAL A 369 -14.58 28.77 5.86
CA VAL A 369 -16.02 28.65 6.04
C VAL A 369 -16.41 27.79 7.25
N CYS A 370 -15.58 26.85 7.64
CA CYS A 370 -15.86 25.95 8.76
C CYS A 370 -14.73 25.99 9.78
N GLN A 371 -14.82 26.88 10.74
CA GLN A 371 -13.85 26.94 11.85
C GLN A 371 -13.94 25.72 12.76
N ASN A 372 -15.08 25.05 12.78
CA ASN A 372 -15.27 23.79 13.48
C ASN A 372 -15.85 22.76 12.49
N PRO A 373 -15.03 21.77 12.06
CA PRO A 373 -15.37 20.85 11.00
C PRO A 373 -16.55 19.94 11.29
N ILE A 374 -16.78 19.73 12.56
CA ILE A 374 -17.92 18.94 13.02
C ILE A 374 -18.66 19.81 14.01
N SER A 375 -19.94 20.07 13.76
CA SER A 375 -20.77 20.71 14.76
C SER A 375 -20.71 19.90 16.05
N SER A 376 -21.04 20.50 17.19
CA SER A 376 -21.20 19.77 18.46
C SER A 376 -22.15 18.56 18.34
N ALA A 377 -23.02 18.55 17.34
CA ALA A 377 -23.88 17.42 16.99
C ALA A 377 -23.19 16.36 16.09
N GLY A 378 -21.92 16.58 15.69
CA GLY A 378 -21.17 15.65 14.82
C GLY A 378 -21.55 15.72 13.33
N ILE A 379 -22.26 16.76 12.90
CA ILE A 379 -22.68 16.96 11.50
C ILE A 379 -21.54 17.60 10.72
N PRO A 380 -21.10 17.02 9.58
CA PRO A 380 -20.09 17.62 8.72
C PRO A 380 -20.52 19.00 8.21
N CYS A 381 -19.54 19.87 8.02
CA CYS A 381 -19.77 21.19 7.46
C CYS A 381 -20.26 21.11 6.00
N GLU A 382 -21.33 21.79 5.67
CA GLU A 382 -21.95 21.81 4.34
C GLU A 382 -21.09 22.45 3.23
N SER A 383 -19.95 23.07 3.58
CA SER A 383 -19.06 23.70 2.59
C SER A 383 -18.55 22.72 1.51
N TRP A 384 -18.48 21.44 1.80
CA TRP A 384 -18.10 20.42 0.84
C TRP A 384 -19.05 20.35 -0.36
N LYS A 385 -20.36 20.63 -0.19
CA LYS A 385 -21.37 20.66 -1.28
C LYS A 385 -21.07 21.75 -2.30
N ILE A 386 -20.56 22.89 -1.85
CA ILE A 386 -20.16 23.98 -2.73
C ILE A 386 -18.98 23.53 -3.61
N VAL A 387 -17.98 22.90 -2.97
CA VAL A 387 -16.81 22.39 -3.65
C VAL A 387 -17.18 21.26 -4.61
N PHE A 388 -18.06 20.35 -4.16
CA PHE A 388 -18.55 19.25 -4.97
C PHE A 388 -19.24 19.76 -6.25
N LYS A 389 -20.15 20.73 -6.10
CA LYS A 389 -20.83 21.36 -7.25
C LYS A 389 -19.84 22.04 -8.19
N LYS A 390 -18.81 22.72 -7.65
CA LYS A 390 -17.77 23.35 -8.47
C LYS A 390 -16.95 22.33 -9.26
N SER A 391 -16.65 21.19 -8.68
CA SER A 391 -15.82 20.16 -9.31
C SER A 391 -16.58 19.28 -10.31
N PHE A 392 -17.86 18.98 -10.03
CA PHE A 392 -18.65 18.04 -10.83
C PHE A 392 -19.81 18.71 -11.58
N GLY A 393 -19.97 20.03 -11.49
CA GLY A 393 -21.03 20.76 -12.20
C GLY A 393 -22.45 20.55 -11.69
N ALA A 394 -22.65 19.69 -10.67
CA ALA A 394 -23.93 19.34 -10.08
C ALA A 394 -23.83 19.20 -8.56
N THR A 395 -24.95 19.38 -7.85
CA THR A 395 -24.99 19.17 -6.41
C THR A 395 -24.98 17.68 -6.07
N PRO A 396 -24.57 17.29 -4.84
CA PRO A 396 -24.64 15.91 -4.40
C PRO A 396 -26.06 15.32 -4.55
N GLU A 397 -27.08 16.08 -4.16
CA GLU A 397 -28.47 15.65 -4.23
C GLU A 397 -28.93 15.36 -5.66
N ALA A 398 -28.39 16.07 -6.65
CA ALA A 398 -28.67 15.84 -8.08
C ALA A 398 -27.92 14.62 -8.62
N LEU A 399 -26.79 14.23 -7.99
CA LEU A 399 -25.97 13.09 -8.43
C LEU A 399 -26.28 11.79 -7.68
N TYR A 400 -26.73 11.82 -6.44
CA TYR A 400 -27.02 10.59 -5.67
C TYR A 400 -27.98 9.63 -6.39
N PRO A 401 -29.08 10.06 -7.03
CA PRO A 401 -29.93 9.15 -7.81
C PRO A 401 -29.16 8.48 -8.97
N LYS A 402 -28.27 9.21 -9.63
CA LYS A 402 -27.46 8.69 -10.75
C LYS A 402 -26.40 7.71 -10.26
N ILE A 403 -25.75 8.03 -9.13
CA ILE A 403 -24.79 7.14 -8.45
C ILE A 403 -25.50 5.87 -7.97
N GLY A 404 -26.69 6.01 -7.35
CA GLY A 404 -27.48 4.86 -6.91
C GLY A 404 -27.87 3.94 -8.07
N GLN A 405 -28.27 4.51 -9.21
CA GLN A 405 -28.57 3.74 -10.41
C GLN A 405 -27.33 3.04 -10.97
N TYR A 406 -26.18 3.74 -10.98
CA TYR A 406 -24.91 3.14 -11.37
C TYR A 406 -24.56 1.94 -10.46
N ILE A 407 -24.64 2.11 -9.15
CA ILE A 407 -24.34 1.06 -8.17
C ILE A 407 -25.25 -0.16 -8.38
N ALA A 408 -26.56 0.03 -8.53
CA ALA A 408 -27.49 -1.06 -8.78
C ALA A 408 -27.15 -1.83 -10.07
N ASN A 409 -26.77 -1.12 -11.13
CA ASN A 409 -26.33 -1.73 -12.39
C ASN A 409 -25.03 -2.50 -12.26
N GLU A 410 -24.03 -1.96 -11.55
CA GLU A 410 -22.76 -2.62 -11.30
C GLU A 410 -22.92 -3.90 -10.47
N ILE A 411 -23.72 -3.85 -9.42
CA ILE A 411 -24.03 -5.02 -8.59
C ILE A 411 -24.72 -6.10 -9.43
N LYS A 412 -25.68 -5.71 -10.26
CA LYS A 412 -26.35 -6.63 -11.18
C LYS A 412 -25.39 -7.24 -12.19
N TRP A 413 -24.49 -6.43 -12.75
CA TRP A 413 -23.44 -6.89 -13.67
C TRP A 413 -22.45 -7.84 -12.99
N ALA A 414 -22.07 -7.58 -11.75
CA ALA A 414 -21.13 -8.40 -10.98
C ALA A 414 -21.72 -9.75 -10.58
N LYS A 415 -23.05 -9.88 -10.56
CA LYS A 415 -23.72 -11.12 -10.15
C LYS A 415 -23.29 -12.30 -11.03
N GLY A 416 -22.76 -13.35 -10.41
CA GLY A 416 -22.28 -14.55 -11.08
C GLY A 416 -20.91 -14.41 -11.76
N LYS A 417 -20.25 -13.26 -11.64
CA LYS A 417 -18.86 -13.12 -12.11
C LYS A 417 -17.90 -13.84 -11.17
N GLN A 418 -16.87 -14.44 -11.75
CA GLN A 418 -15.85 -15.13 -10.97
C GLN A 418 -14.95 -14.14 -10.26
N VAL A 419 -14.69 -14.43 -8.98
CA VAL A 419 -13.72 -13.73 -8.14
C VAL A 419 -12.52 -14.65 -7.96
N TYR A 420 -11.34 -14.15 -8.26
CA TYR A 420 -10.10 -14.88 -8.08
C TYR A 420 -9.45 -14.45 -6.77
N TRP A 421 -9.25 -15.40 -5.85
CA TRP A 421 -8.60 -15.17 -4.57
C TRP A 421 -7.13 -15.55 -4.58
N ASP A 422 -6.73 -16.44 -5.53
CA ASP A 422 -5.36 -16.89 -5.74
C ASP A 422 -4.76 -16.21 -6.97
N GLU A 423 -3.54 -15.79 -6.84
CA GLU A 423 -2.83 -14.98 -7.81
C GLU A 423 -2.33 -15.74 -9.02
N GLU A 424 -2.12 -17.06 -8.91
CA GLU A 424 -1.76 -17.87 -10.07
C GLU A 424 -2.83 -17.82 -11.18
N ALA A 425 -4.09 -17.59 -10.78
CA ALA A 425 -5.19 -17.41 -11.72
C ALA A 425 -5.19 -16.03 -12.42
N LEU A 426 -4.42 -15.05 -11.88
CA LEU A 426 -4.29 -13.71 -12.42
C LEU A 426 -3.06 -13.51 -13.31
N LYS A 427 -2.40 -14.59 -13.75
CA LYS A 427 -1.37 -14.52 -14.82
C LYS A 427 -2.01 -14.08 -16.15
N ILE A 428 -2.39 -12.84 -16.16
CA ILE A 428 -3.02 -12.20 -17.31
C ILE A 428 -1.90 -11.50 -18.08
N ALA A 429 -1.93 -11.68 -19.39
CA ALA A 429 -0.97 -11.03 -20.27
C ALA A 429 -0.89 -9.52 -19.99
N PRO A 430 0.31 -8.92 -19.95
CA PRO A 430 0.46 -7.49 -19.79
C PRO A 430 -0.33 -6.77 -20.87
N ILE A 431 -0.90 -5.62 -20.52
CA ILE A 431 -1.55 -4.74 -21.50
C ILE A 431 -0.51 -4.38 -22.55
N PRO A 432 -0.79 -4.53 -23.86
CA PRO A 432 0.11 -4.03 -24.88
C PRO A 432 0.35 -2.53 -24.63
N THR A 433 1.60 -2.15 -24.50
CA THR A 433 2.01 -0.74 -24.42
C THR A 433 2.04 -0.23 -25.87
N ASP A 434 0.96 0.37 -26.34
CA ASP A 434 0.95 1.22 -27.52
C ASP A 434 1.52 2.60 -27.20
#